data_a7dca917f4cbc128d3ff582da6ff4506
#
_entry.id   a7dca917f4cbc128d3ff582da6ff4506
#
_cell.length_a   1.000
_cell.length_b   1.000
_cell.length_c   1.000
_cell.angle_alpha   90.00
_cell.angle_beta   90.00
_cell.angle_gamma   90.00
#
_symmetry.space_group_name_H-M   'P 1'
#
loop_
_entity.id
_entity.type
_entity.pdbx_description
1 polymer ?
#
loop_
_entity_poly.entity_id
_entity_poly.type
_entity_poly.pdbx_seq_one_letter_code
_entity_poly.pdbx_strand_id
1 'polypeptide(L)'
;DMELILGQIPGEHQTALFSATMPKPILEITDRFQNDAKLVKVAAQELTIPLVSQKFYRVKNQDKDAACVRLLEYYQPKLTLIFCNTKKKVDELSDLLKEQGFQAEGLHGDLSQAQRDAVMKRFRNGGTSILIATDVAARGIDVDDVEAVINYDIPQDIEYYVHRIGRTGRAGRKGRSFTFANSREIYKIREIERVCHTTITEKKLPGAAKVLKAKADKYLNKAWELHEHEDIELMKSFLQRKMEEEGCDALELAAAMLKLQVGDKGEEIAADEYTCLLYTSDAADEL
;
A
#
# COMPACT_ATOMS: atom_id res chain seq x y z
N ASP A 1 1.34 -20.29 23.82
CA ASP A 1 2.44 -21.06 23.20
C ASP A 1 3.80 -20.71 23.81
N MET A 2 4.17 -19.43 24.01
CA MET A 2 5.46 -19.04 24.63
C MET A 2 5.62 -19.57 26.06
N GLU A 3 4.60 -19.50 26.89
CA GLU A 3 4.62 -20.05 28.26
C GLU A 3 4.88 -21.56 28.28
N LEU A 4 4.30 -22.31 27.33
CA LEU A 4 4.53 -23.73 27.15
C LEU A 4 5.99 -24.02 26.76
N ILE A 5 6.57 -23.25 25.87
CA ILE A 5 7.96 -23.42 25.41
C ILE A 5 8.92 -23.07 26.54
N LEU A 6 8.75 -21.92 27.18
CA LEU A 6 9.62 -21.47 28.27
C LEU A 6 9.55 -22.40 29.49
N GLY A 7 8.37 -22.95 29.79
CA GLY A 7 8.18 -23.90 30.89
C GLY A 7 8.80 -25.30 30.66
N GLN A 8 9.21 -25.61 29.42
CA GLN A 8 9.85 -26.89 29.07
C GLN A 8 11.37 -26.82 28.94
N ILE A 9 11.97 -25.63 29.05
CA ILE A 9 13.43 -25.48 28.97
C ILE A 9 14.06 -26.02 30.26
N PRO A 10 14.86 -27.10 30.21
CA PRO A 10 15.47 -27.69 31.40
C PRO A 10 16.73 -26.93 31.81
N GLY A 11 16.98 -26.84 33.11
CA GLY A 11 18.24 -26.33 33.69
C GLY A 11 18.30 -24.79 33.78
N GLU A 12 19.43 -24.31 34.29
CA GLU A 12 19.70 -22.88 34.36
C GLU A 12 19.96 -22.30 32.96
N HIS A 13 19.24 -21.25 32.59
CA HIS A 13 19.37 -20.62 31.30
C HIS A 13 19.20 -19.10 31.43
N GLN A 14 19.85 -18.34 30.56
CA GLN A 14 19.68 -16.91 30.43
C GLN A 14 18.62 -16.60 29.39
N THR A 15 17.60 -15.84 29.79
CA THR A 15 16.55 -15.39 28.87
C THR A 15 16.73 -13.91 28.52
N ALA A 16 16.81 -13.60 27.24
CA ALA A 16 16.80 -12.23 26.75
C ALA A 16 15.55 -12.01 25.86
N LEU A 17 14.77 -11.00 26.17
CA LEU A 17 13.59 -10.61 25.39
C LEU A 17 13.86 -9.32 24.62
N PHE A 18 13.67 -9.37 23.31
CA PHE A 18 13.77 -8.20 22.44
C PHE A 18 12.40 -7.90 21.86
N SER A 19 11.88 -6.70 22.12
CA SER A 19 10.60 -6.26 21.57
C SER A 19 10.65 -4.76 21.29
N ALA A 20 10.01 -4.33 20.19
CA ALA A 20 9.82 -2.92 19.91
C ALA A 20 8.80 -2.28 20.86
N THR A 21 7.88 -3.08 21.42
CA THR A 21 6.81 -2.66 22.31
C THR A 21 6.69 -3.66 23.46
N MET A 22 6.34 -3.15 24.64
CA MET A 22 6.20 -3.95 25.87
C MET A 22 4.80 -3.81 26.47
N PRO A 23 3.76 -4.34 25.79
CA PRO A 23 2.40 -4.34 26.35
C PRO A 23 2.30 -5.22 27.60
N LYS A 24 1.28 -4.97 28.44
CA LYS A 24 1.09 -5.68 29.71
C LYS A 24 1.26 -7.20 29.64
N PRO A 25 0.67 -7.91 28.64
CA PRO A 25 0.83 -9.37 28.55
C PRO A 25 2.30 -9.82 28.35
N ILE A 26 3.11 -9.02 27.66
CA ILE A 26 4.53 -9.32 27.47
C ILE A 26 5.31 -9.05 28.76
N LEU A 27 5.00 -7.98 29.48
CA LEU A 27 5.59 -7.70 30.80
C LEU A 27 5.30 -8.83 31.79
N GLU A 28 4.06 -9.34 31.83
CA GLU A 28 3.67 -10.47 32.69
C GLU A 28 4.48 -11.73 32.37
N ILE A 29 4.74 -12.02 31.10
CA ILE A 29 5.62 -13.13 30.68
C ILE A 29 7.07 -12.86 31.13
N THR A 30 7.55 -11.64 31.00
CA THR A 30 8.89 -11.22 31.43
C THR A 30 9.06 -11.46 32.92
N ASP A 31 8.15 -10.96 33.74
CA ASP A 31 8.18 -11.08 35.18
C ASP A 31 8.11 -12.55 35.66
N ARG A 32 7.48 -13.41 34.88
CA ARG A 32 7.28 -14.82 35.23
C ARG A 32 8.45 -15.73 34.83
N PHE A 33 9.15 -15.41 33.74
CA PHE A 33 10.17 -16.30 33.15
C PHE A 33 11.57 -15.70 33.10
N GLN A 34 11.77 -14.49 33.62
CA GLN A 34 13.07 -13.88 33.74
C GLN A 34 13.37 -13.60 35.23
N ASN A 35 14.56 -13.95 35.67
CA ASN A 35 15.04 -13.66 37.04
C ASN A 35 15.96 -12.43 36.98
N ASP A 36 15.65 -11.42 37.79
CA ASP A 36 16.43 -10.16 37.93
C ASP A 36 16.77 -9.51 36.56
N ALA A 37 15.78 -9.44 35.69
CA ALA A 37 15.96 -8.96 34.33
C ALA A 37 16.26 -7.44 34.30
N LYS A 38 17.35 -7.06 33.66
CA LYS A 38 17.68 -5.66 33.44
C LYS A 38 16.91 -5.11 32.23
N LEU A 39 15.97 -4.18 32.48
CA LEU A 39 15.26 -3.49 31.42
C LEU A 39 16.17 -2.43 30.77
N VAL A 40 16.58 -2.67 29.52
CA VAL A 40 17.31 -1.70 28.72
C VAL A 40 16.34 -1.05 27.73
N LYS A 41 15.95 0.19 27.98
CA LYS A 41 15.18 0.98 27.02
C LYS A 41 16.14 1.76 26.14
N VAL A 42 16.17 1.42 24.86
CA VAL A 42 16.72 2.34 23.87
C VAL A 42 15.67 3.43 23.72
N ALA A 43 16.05 4.69 23.95
CA ALA A 43 15.14 5.82 23.76
C ALA A 43 14.50 5.68 22.38
N ALA A 44 13.18 5.60 22.33
CA ALA A 44 12.48 5.62 21.07
C ALA A 44 12.86 6.95 20.38
N GLN A 45 13.77 6.88 19.43
CA GLN A 45 13.78 7.91 18.40
C GLN A 45 12.35 7.90 17.87
N GLU A 46 11.75 9.09 17.83
CA GLU A 46 10.36 9.32 17.47
C GLU A 46 9.85 8.25 16.50
N LEU A 47 8.68 7.64 16.79
CA LEU A 47 8.02 6.64 15.95
C LEU A 47 7.74 7.14 14.51
N THR A 48 8.28 8.30 14.17
CA THR A 48 8.19 8.95 12.88
C THR A 48 9.23 8.38 11.92
N ILE A 49 8.77 7.99 10.76
CA ILE A 49 9.65 7.69 9.63
C ILE A 49 9.74 8.96 8.78
N PRO A 50 10.77 9.81 8.97
CA PRO A 50 10.80 11.19 8.43
C PRO A 50 10.74 11.26 6.90
N LEU A 51 11.07 10.15 6.22
CA LEU A 51 11.17 10.09 4.76
C LEU A 51 9.91 9.52 4.08
N VAL A 52 8.85 9.20 4.84
CA VAL A 52 7.61 8.66 4.29
C VAL A 52 6.56 9.75 4.17
N SER A 53 6.17 10.06 2.93
CA SER A 53 5.02 10.92 2.66
C SER A 53 3.72 10.17 2.95
N GLN A 54 3.02 10.57 4.01
CA GLN A 54 1.82 9.91 4.49
C GLN A 54 0.57 10.66 4.01
N LYS A 55 -0.33 9.96 3.34
CA LYS A 55 -1.58 10.53 2.82
C LYS A 55 -2.74 9.60 3.17
N PHE A 56 -3.91 10.16 3.44
CA PHE A 56 -5.12 9.36 3.49
C PHE A 56 -6.15 9.87 2.48
N TYR A 57 -7.02 8.95 2.07
CA TYR A 57 -8.10 9.19 1.14
C TYR A 57 -9.41 8.78 1.79
N ARG A 58 -10.37 9.69 1.79
CA ARG A 58 -11.71 9.42 2.31
C ARG A 58 -12.51 8.69 1.23
N VAL A 59 -12.79 7.40 1.49
CA VAL A 59 -13.38 6.48 0.51
C VAL A 59 -14.44 5.61 1.20
N LYS A 60 -15.60 5.43 0.57
CA LYS A 60 -16.60 4.44 1.03
C LYS A 60 -16.04 3.04 0.90
N ASN A 61 -16.46 2.12 1.78
CA ASN A 61 -15.94 0.75 1.77
C ASN A 61 -16.16 0.05 0.43
N GLN A 62 -17.30 0.28 -0.24
CA GLN A 62 -17.62 -0.29 -1.54
C GLN A 62 -16.72 0.22 -2.67
N ASP A 63 -16.11 1.40 -2.51
CA ASP A 63 -15.31 2.06 -3.55
C ASP A 63 -13.79 1.87 -3.32
N LYS A 64 -13.38 1.18 -2.23
CA LYS A 64 -11.96 0.97 -1.90
C LYS A 64 -11.20 0.21 -2.97
N ASP A 65 -11.83 -0.79 -3.62
CA ASP A 65 -11.20 -1.58 -4.69
C ASP A 65 -10.88 -0.68 -5.89
N ALA A 66 -11.85 0.07 -6.35
CA ALA A 66 -11.67 1.02 -7.45
C ALA A 66 -10.67 2.14 -7.09
N ALA A 67 -10.68 2.62 -5.84
CA ALA A 67 -9.72 3.59 -5.34
C ALA A 67 -8.29 3.03 -5.33
N CYS A 68 -8.12 1.76 -4.96
CA CYS A 68 -6.83 1.07 -4.96
C CYS A 68 -6.25 0.99 -6.37
N VAL A 69 -7.03 0.47 -7.33
CA VAL A 69 -6.65 0.44 -8.76
C VAL A 69 -6.24 1.83 -9.24
N ARG A 70 -7.04 2.84 -8.94
CA ARG A 70 -6.80 4.23 -9.35
C ARG A 70 -5.49 4.80 -8.82
N LEU A 71 -5.14 4.53 -7.55
CA LEU A 71 -3.87 4.97 -6.99
C LEU A 71 -2.69 4.24 -7.62
N LEU A 72 -2.81 2.94 -7.86
CA LEU A 72 -1.79 2.15 -8.55
C LEU A 72 -1.55 2.66 -9.98
N GLU A 73 -2.61 2.93 -10.74
CA GLU A 73 -2.51 3.48 -12.09
C GLU A 73 -1.92 4.90 -12.12
N TYR A 74 -2.26 5.73 -11.13
CA TYR A 74 -1.80 7.12 -11.09
C TYR A 74 -0.36 7.27 -10.63
N TYR A 75 0.02 6.59 -9.52
CA TYR A 75 1.36 6.71 -8.95
C TYR A 75 2.38 5.74 -9.54
N GLN A 76 1.92 4.65 -10.12
CA GLN A 76 2.71 3.61 -10.80
C GLN A 76 3.98 3.20 -10.03
N PRO A 77 3.87 2.86 -8.73
CA PRO A 77 5.03 2.47 -7.94
C PRO A 77 5.62 1.15 -8.44
N LYS A 78 6.95 1.03 -8.44
CA LYS A 78 7.65 -0.18 -8.88
C LYS A 78 7.35 -1.39 -8.01
N LEU A 79 7.40 -1.19 -6.69
CA LEU A 79 7.03 -2.21 -5.70
C LEU A 79 6.05 -1.64 -4.70
N THR A 80 4.95 -2.34 -4.49
CA THR A 80 3.87 -1.93 -3.58
C THR A 80 3.54 -3.04 -2.60
N LEU A 81 3.37 -2.67 -1.34
CA LEU A 81 2.83 -3.55 -0.31
C LEU A 81 1.46 -3.03 0.13
N ILE A 82 0.43 -3.87 0.02
CA ILE A 82 -0.95 -3.54 0.40
C ILE A 82 -1.33 -4.35 1.63
N PHE A 83 -1.85 -3.67 2.65
CA PHE A 83 -2.29 -4.30 3.88
C PHE A 83 -3.81 -4.38 3.99
N CYS A 84 -4.32 -5.60 4.17
CA CYS A 84 -5.72 -5.89 4.46
C CYS A 84 -5.85 -6.54 5.83
N ASN A 85 -6.96 -6.30 6.53
CA ASN A 85 -7.18 -6.86 7.86
C ASN A 85 -7.62 -8.33 7.85
N THR A 86 -8.10 -8.86 6.70
CA THR A 86 -8.61 -10.24 6.59
C THR A 86 -7.96 -10.99 5.43
N LYS A 87 -7.76 -12.31 5.61
CA LYS A 87 -7.26 -13.22 4.59
C LYS A 87 -8.15 -13.21 3.34
N LYS A 88 -9.47 -13.28 3.55
CA LYS A 88 -10.46 -13.24 2.46
C LYS A 88 -10.28 -12.01 1.58
N LYS A 89 -10.07 -10.82 2.20
CA LYS A 89 -9.86 -9.59 1.41
C LYS A 89 -8.51 -9.59 0.68
N VAL A 90 -7.49 -10.25 1.23
CA VAL A 90 -6.21 -10.45 0.54
C VAL A 90 -6.42 -11.21 -0.77
N ASP A 91 -7.18 -12.32 -0.73
CA ASP A 91 -7.45 -13.14 -1.91
C ASP A 91 -8.30 -12.38 -2.94
N GLU A 92 -9.45 -11.81 -2.51
CA GLU A 92 -10.34 -11.03 -3.37
C GLU A 92 -9.62 -9.88 -4.09
N LEU A 93 -8.81 -9.12 -3.36
CA LEU A 93 -8.07 -7.98 -3.93
C LEU A 93 -6.93 -8.46 -4.85
N SER A 94 -6.29 -9.57 -4.51
CA SER A 94 -5.26 -10.18 -5.36
C SER A 94 -5.82 -10.60 -6.72
N ASP A 95 -6.98 -11.25 -6.72
CA ASP A 95 -7.63 -11.71 -7.95
C ASP A 95 -8.15 -10.54 -8.78
N LEU A 96 -8.79 -9.56 -8.14
CA LEU A 96 -9.22 -8.33 -8.80
C LEU A 96 -8.06 -7.60 -9.47
N LEU A 97 -6.93 -7.44 -8.78
CA LEU A 97 -5.79 -6.74 -9.36
C LEU A 97 -5.16 -7.52 -10.52
N LYS A 98 -5.15 -8.86 -10.48
CA LYS A 98 -4.72 -9.70 -11.61
C LYS A 98 -5.63 -9.54 -12.82
N GLU A 99 -6.95 -9.52 -12.61
CA GLU A 99 -7.95 -9.27 -13.68
C GLU A 99 -7.76 -7.90 -14.32
N GLN A 100 -7.30 -6.91 -13.56
CA GLN A 100 -6.94 -5.58 -14.05
C GLN A 100 -5.54 -5.52 -14.69
N GLY A 101 -4.84 -6.66 -14.84
CA GLY A 101 -3.54 -6.76 -15.49
C GLY A 101 -2.34 -6.41 -14.60
N PHE A 102 -2.52 -6.27 -13.27
CA PHE A 102 -1.39 -6.08 -12.35
C PHE A 102 -0.73 -7.40 -11.98
N GLN A 103 0.58 -7.38 -11.79
CA GLN A 103 1.33 -8.50 -11.22
C GLN A 103 1.19 -8.48 -9.70
N ALA A 104 0.09 -9.02 -9.19
CA ALA A 104 -0.29 -9.00 -7.79
C ALA A 104 -0.33 -10.41 -7.20
N GLU A 105 0.12 -10.57 -5.95
CA GLU A 105 0.05 -11.82 -5.20
C GLU A 105 -0.39 -11.60 -3.75
N GLY A 106 -1.20 -12.53 -3.24
CA GLY A 106 -1.65 -12.55 -1.85
C GLY A 106 -0.68 -13.29 -0.92
N LEU A 107 -0.53 -12.79 0.31
CA LEU A 107 0.26 -13.41 1.38
C LEU A 107 -0.52 -13.40 2.69
N HIS A 108 -0.96 -14.58 3.15
CA HIS A 108 -1.70 -14.75 4.40
C HIS A 108 -1.37 -16.08 5.09
N GLY A 109 -1.90 -16.28 6.30
CA GLY A 109 -1.52 -17.40 7.16
C GLY A 109 -1.94 -18.78 6.67
N ASP A 110 -2.82 -18.91 5.66
CA ASP A 110 -3.26 -20.21 5.14
C ASP A 110 -2.31 -20.75 4.06
N LEU A 111 -1.35 -19.95 3.59
CA LEU A 111 -0.32 -20.41 2.67
C LEU A 111 0.69 -21.31 3.42
N SER A 112 1.06 -22.43 2.80
CA SER A 112 2.19 -23.25 3.26
C SER A 112 3.49 -22.44 3.21
N GLN A 113 4.50 -22.86 4.00
CA GLN A 113 5.80 -22.18 4.00
C GLN A 113 6.42 -22.13 2.59
N ALA A 114 6.35 -23.23 1.84
CA ALA A 114 6.86 -23.28 0.47
C ALA A 114 6.18 -22.28 -0.47
N GLN A 115 4.86 -22.10 -0.35
CA GLN A 115 4.11 -21.10 -1.10
C GLN A 115 4.52 -19.67 -0.71
N ARG A 116 4.66 -19.39 0.60
CA ARG A 116 5.12 -18.09 1.10
C ARG A 116 6.51 -17.75 0.55
N ASP A 117 7.44 -18.68 0.61
CA ASP A 117 8.81 -18.49 0.10
C ASP A 117 8.82 -18.24 -1.41
N ALA A 118 7.97 -18.94 -2.16
CA ALA A 118 7.81 -18.72 -3.60
C ALA A 118 7.26 -17.34 -3.93
N VAL A 119 6.22 -16.89 -3.24
CA VAL A 119 5.65 -15.52 -3.38
C VAL A 119 6.70 -14.47 -3.05
N MET A 120 7.39 -14.61 -1.92
CA MET A 120 8.43 -13.68 -1.48
C MET A 120 9.61 -13.62 -2.45
N LYS A 121 10.01 -14.76 -3.02
CA LYS A 121 11.06 -14.81 -4.04
C LYS A 121 10.66 -14.03 -5.29
N ARG A 122 9.42 -14.22 -5.80
CA ARG A 122 8.92 -13.48 -6.97
C ARG A 122 8.87 -11.99 -6.69
N PHE A 123 8.38 -11.58 -5.53
CA PHE A 123 8.30 -10.17 -5.14
C PHE A 123 9.69 -9.52 -5.05
N ARG A 124 10.69 -10.18 -4.43
CA ARG A 124 12.07 -9.66 -4.36
C ARG A 124 12.74 -9.54 -5.72
N ASN A 125 12.45 -10.46 -6.64
CA ASN A 125 13.05 -10.48 -7.97
C ASN A 125 12.30 -9.62 -8.99
N GLY A 126 11.25 -8.88 -8.57
CA GLY A 126 10.45 -8.04 -9.45
C GLY A 126 9.49 -8.80 -10.38
N GLY A 127 9.34 -10.12 -10.22
CA GLY A 127 8.33 -10.92 -10.92
C GLY A 127 6.90 -10.66 -10.44
N THR A 128 6.74 -10.07 -9.27
CA THR A 128 5.50 -9.56 -8.71
C THR A 128 5.75 -8.12 -8.27
N SER A 129 4.95 -7.18 -8.72
CA SER A 129 5.09 -5.76 -8.37
C SER A 129 4.22 -5.34 -7.17
N ILE A 130 3.19 -6.12 -6.87
CA ILE A 130 2.22 -5.82 -5.81
C ILE A 130 2.08 -7.04 -4.89
N LEU A 131 2.37 -6.86 -3.62
CA LEU A 131 2.14 -7.87 -2.60
C LEU A 131 1.00 -7.41 -1.69
N ILE A 132 -0.05 -8.22 -1.54
CA ILE A 132 -1.18 -7.96 -0.65
C ILE A 132 -1.05 -8.89 0.56
N ALA A 133 -1.06 -8.35 1.77
CA ALA A 133 -0.80 -9.16 2.95
C ALA A 133 -1.64 -8.75 4.16
N THR A 134 -1.83 -9.71 5.09
CA THR A 134 -2.25 -9.42 6.45
C THR A 134 -1.05 -9.03 7.32
N ASP A 135 -1.26 -8.32 8.42
CA ASP A 135 -0.19 -7.90 9.33
C ASP A 135 0.66 -9.08 9.82
N VAL A 136 0.00 -10.18 10.19
CA VAL A 136 0.69 -11.39 10.69
C VAL A 136 1.58 -11.99 9.61
N ALA A 137 1.09 -12.09 8.38
CA ALA A 137 1.84 -12.66 7.28
C ALA A 137 2.99 -11.76 6.81
N ALA A 138 2.82 -10.45 6.96
CA ALA A 138 3.84 -9.46 6.61
C ALA A 138 4.98 -9.34 7.64
N ARG A 139 4.88 -9.99 8.81
CA ARG A 139 5.98 -10.04 9.77
C ARG A 139 7.19 -10.77 9.17
N GLY A 140 8.36 -10.18 9.31
CA GLY A 140 9.60 -10.75 8.76
C GLY A 140 9.76 -10.58 7.24
N ILE A 141 8.88 -9.82 6.57
CA ILE A 141 9.13 -9.41 5.20
C ILE A 141 10.31 -8.44 5.21
N ASP A 142 11.46 -8.94 4.76
CA ASP A 142 12.64 -8.14 4.51
C ASP A 142 12.73 -7.85 3.01
N VAL A 143 12.17 -6.71 2.62
CA VAL A 143 12.24 -6.18 1.25
C VAL A 143 12.56 -4.70 1.35
N ASP A 144 13.73 -4.35 0.84
CA ASP A 144 14.32 -3.01 1.02
C ASP A 144 13.82 -1.96 0.04
N ASP A 145 13.12 -2.34 -1.03
CA ASP A 145 12.76 -1.45 -2.14
C ASP A 145 11.26 -1.19 -2.28
N VAL A 146 10.46 -1.33 -1.21
CA VAL A 146 9.04 -0.99 -1.27
C VAL A 146 8.88 0.52 -1.43
N GLU A 147 8.39 0.94 -2.60
CA GLU A 147 8.22 2.36 -2.93
C GLU A 147 6.93 2.94 -2.34
N ALA A 148 5.88 2.10 -2.27
CA ALA A 148 4.59 2.49 -1.72
C ALA A 148 4.01 1.44 -0.77
N VAL A 149 3.42 1.90 0.31
CA VAL A 149 2.58 1.12 1.21
C VAL A 149 1.15 1.61 1.11
N ILE A 150 0.20 0.70 0.88
CA ILE A 150 -1.23 1.02 0.91
C ILE A 150 -1.86 0.31 2.11
N ASN A 151 -2.37 1.08 3.06
CA ASN A 151 -3.26 0.57 4.09
C ASN A 151 -4.67 0.55 3.50
N TYR A 152 -5.03 -0.57 2.86
CA TYR A 152 -6.38 -0.78 2.33
C TYR A 152 -7.41 -0.74 3.46
N ASP A 153 -7.05 -1.33 4.61
CA ASP A 153 -7.76 -1.19 5.87
C ASP A 153 -6.85 -0.54 6.92
N ILE A 154 -7.42 0.37 7.71
CA ILE A 154 -6.73 0.92 8.88
C ILE A 154 -6.43 -0.24 9.85
N PRO A 155 -5.21 -0.35 10.37
CA PRO A 155 -4.89 -1.38 11.34
C PRO A 155 -5.71 -1.23 12.62
N GLN A 156 -5.90 -2.36 13.33
CA GLN A 156 -6.62 -2.34 14.61
C GLN A 156 -5.81 -1.64 15.70
N ASP A 157 -4.49 -1.87 15.72
CA ASP A 157 -3.57 -1.27 16.66
C ASP A 157 -2.64 -0.28 15.97
N ILE A 158 -2.35 0.83 16.62
CA ILE A 158 -1.51 1.91 16.08
C ILE A 158 -0.08 1.44 15.80
N GLU A 159 0.44 0.51 16.60
CA GLU A 159 1.77 -0.06 16.40
C GLU A 159 1.92 -0.73 15.03
N TYR A 160 0.89 -1.43 14.57
CA TYR A 160 0.89 -2.00 13.22
C TYR A 160 0.96 -0.93 12.14
N TYR A 161 0.37 0.25 12.36
CA TYR A 161 0.50 1.35 11.38
C TYR A 161 1.97 1.70 11.13
N VAL A 162 2.73 1.89 12.19
CA VAL A 162 4.17 2.21 12.10
C VAL A 162 4.95 1.08 11.45
N HIS A 163 4.67 -0.17 11.83
CA HIS A 163 5.30 -1.35 11.24
C HIS A 163 4.99 -1.50 9.75
N ARG A 164 3.76 -1.16 9.31
CA ARG A 164 3.36 -1.19 7.89
C ARG A 164 4.10 -0.14 7.09
N ILE A 165 4.04 1.13 7.52
CA ILE A 165 4.69 2.22 6.78
C ILE A 165 6.23 2.12 6.85
N GLY A 166 6.78 1.47 7.88
CA GLY A 166 8.20 1.16 8.01
C GLY A 166 8.72 0.15 6.96
N ARG A 167 7.88 -0.36 6.06
CA ARG A 167 8.31 -1.17 4.89
C ARG A 167 8.76 -0.31 3.72
N THR A 168 8.50 0.99 3.75
CA THR A 168 8.98 1.96 2.76
C THR A 168 9.84 3.04 3.45
N GLY A 169 10.54 3.85 2.68
CA GLY A 169 11.38 4.92 3.22
C GLY A 169 12.65 4.45 3.93
N ARG A 170 13.14 3.25 3.65
CA ARG A 170 14.37 2.69 4.22
C ARG A 170 15.64 3.17 3.49
N ALA A 171 16.77 3.02 4.16
CA ALA A 171 18.09 3.35 3.61
C ALA A 171 18.21 4.76 3.00
N GLY A 172 17.54 5.76 3.60
CA GLY A 172 17.57 7.14 3.13
C GLY A 172 16.71 7.44 1.90
N ARG A 173 15.92 6.48 1.42
CA ARG A 173 15.02 6.66 0.27
C ARG A 173 13.70 7.28 0.69
N LYS A 174 13.05 8.01 -0.22
CA LYS A 174 11.71 8.55 -0.01
C LYS A 174 10.66 7.48 -0.22
N GLY A 175 9.76 7.30 0.75
CA GLY A 175 8.64 6.38 0.67
C GLY A 175 7.29 7.10 0.58
N ARG A 176 6.25 6.35 0.19
CA ARG A 176 4.86 6.82 0.14
C ARG A 176 3.97 5.88 0.93
N SER A 177 3.10 6.43 1.76
CA SER A 177 2.04 5.68 2.42
C SER A 177 0.68 6.26 2.08
N PHE A 178 -0.23 5.40 1.66
CA PHE A 178 -1.62 5.73 1.35
C PHE A 178 -2.54 4.94 2.25
N THR A 179 -3.50 5.61 2.89
CA THR A 179 -4.45 4.97 3.80
C THR A 179 -5.87 5.25 3.35
N PHE A 180 -6.70 4.23 3.19
CA PHE A 180 -8.13 4.40 2.97
C PHE A 180 -8.85 4.46 4.31
N ALA A 181 -9.72 5.45 4.43
CA ALA A 181 -10.58 5.62 5.59
C ALA A 181 -11.98 6.03 5.13
N ASN A 182 -13.02 5.41 5.65
CA ASN A 182 -14.36 5.96 5.51
C ASN A 182 -14.59 7.09 6.54
N SER A 183 -15.67 7.84 6.39
CA SER A 183 -15.95 8.99 7.25
C SER A 183 -16.07 8.63 8.73
N ARG A 184 -16.47 7.38 9.06
CA ARG A 184 -16.57 6.90 10.44
C ARG A 184 -15.21 6.52 11.04
N GLU A 185 -14.18 6.32 10.21
CA GLU A 185 -12.85 5.90 10.64
C GLU A 185 -11.85 7.06 10.76
N ILE A 186 -12.25 8.30 10.45
CA ILE A 186 -11.37 9.48 10.51
C ILE A 186 -10.78 9.68 11.91
N TYR A 187 -11.55 9.33 12.96
CA TYR A 187 -11.03 9.43 14.33
C TYR A 187 -9.78 8.55 14.56
N LYS A 188 -9.69 7.37 13.90
CA LYS A 188 -8.50 6.51 13.98
C LYS A 188 -7.28 7.17 13.32
N ILE A 189 -7.49 7.87 12.19
CA ILE A 189 -6.40 8.66 11.56
C ILE A 189 -5.88 9.71 12.53
N ARG A 190 -6.80 10.45 13.20
CA ARG A 190 -6.40 11.47 14.19
C ARG A 190 -5.71 10.87 15.41
N GLU A 191 -6.13 9.70 15.84
CA GLU A 191 -5.47 8.96 16.90
C GLU A 191 -4.06 8.54 16.53
N ILE A 192 -3.86 8.01 15.31
CA ILE A 192 -2.53 7.68 14.77
C ILE A 192 -1.64 8.92 14.72
N GLU A 193 -2.13 10.06 14.21
CA GLU A 193 -1.38 11.31 14.16
C GLU A 193 -0.92 11.75 15.56
N ARG A 194 -1.81 11.66 16.55
CA ARG A 194 -1.53 12.04 17.95
C ARG A 194 -0.48 11.14 18.60
N VAL A 195 -0.62 9.82 18.44
CA VAL A 195 0.26 8.84 19.13
C VAL A 195 1.62 8.73 18.43
N CYS A 196 1.64 8.80 17.11
CA CYS A 196 2.88 8.70 16.32
C CYS A 196 3.58 10.05 16.10
N HIS A 197 3.03 11.15 16.64
CA HIS A 197 3.55 12.52 16.44
C HIS A 197 3.83 12.83 14.96
N THR A 198 2.91 12.44 14.07
CA THR A 198 3.04 12.57 12.62
C THR A 198 1.83 13.29 12.01
N THR A 199 1.96 13.72 10.77
CA THR A 199 0.86 14.31 10.01
C THR A 199 0.50 13.41 8.83
N ILE A 200 -0.75 13.03 8.72
CA ILE A 200 -1.28 12.25 7.60
C ILE A 200 -2.19 13.16 6.77
N THR A 201 -1.70 13.61 5.62
CA THR A 201 -2.40 14.61 4.80
C THR A 201 -3.62 14.03 4.11
N GLU A 202 -4.80 14.61 4.31
CA GLU A 202 -5.99 14.26 3.52
C GLU A 202 -5.81 14.67 2.05
N LYS A 203 -6.10 13.77 1.13
CA LYS A 203 -6.08 14.03 -0.31
C LYS A 203 -7.35 13.50 -0.97
N LYS A 204 -7.80 14.18 -2.01
CA LYS A 204 -8.83 13.65 -2.91
C LYS A 204 -8.21 12.63 -3.86
N LEU A 205 -8.96 11.59 -4.19
CA LEU A 205 -8.53 10.64 -5.22
C LEU A 205 -8.24 11.38 -6.54
N PRO A 206 -7.24 10.94 -7.30
CA PRO A 206 -7.02 11.47 -8.64
C PRO A 206 -8.27 11.27 -9.49
N GLY A 207 -8.77 12.30 -10.14
CA GLY A 207 -9.87 12.18 -11.10
C GLY A 207 -9.47 11.31 -12.30
N ALA A 208 -10.44 10.69 -12.97
CA ALA A 208 -10.22 9.78 -14.09
C ALA A 208 -9.36 10.38 -15.22
N ALA A 209 -9.54 11.68 -15.51
CA ALA A 209 -8.72 12.38 -16.52
C ALA A 209 -7.24 12.47 -16.11
N LYS A 210 -6.93 12.64 -14.82
CA LYS A 210 -5.54 12.68 -14.32
C LYS A 210 -4.88 11.29 -14.41
N VAL A 211 -5.65 10.25 -14.13
CA VAL A 211 -5.16 8.86 -14.26
C VAL A 211 -4.88 8.52 -15.71
N LEU A 212 -5.82 8.84 -16.61
CA LEU A 212 -5.63 8.63 -18.05
C LEU A 212 -4.38 9.35 -18.56
N LYS A 213 -4.19 10.61 -18.16
CA LYS A 213 -2.98 11.35 -18.49
C LYS A 213 -1.71 10.67 -17.97
N ALA A 214 -1.70 10.24 -16.71
CA ALA A 214 -0.52 9.58 -16.13
C ALA A 214 -0.19 8.26 -16.85
N LYS A 215 -1.21 7.49 -17.26
CA LYS A 215 -1.05 6.30 -18.11
C LYS A 215 -0.45 6.66 -19.48
N ALA A 216 -0.99 7.68 -20.13
CA ALA A 216 -0.51 8.16 -21.42
C ALA A 216 0.95 8.64 -21.34
N ASP A 217 1.27 9.47 -20.35
CA ASP A 217 2.64 9.98 -20.14
C ASP A 217 3.65 8.83 -19.96
N LYS A 218 3.28 7.75 -19.26
CA LYS A 218 4.15 6.56 -19.11
C LYS A 218 4.48 5.91 -20.46
N TYR A 219 3.46 5.67 -21.28
CA TYR A 219 3.67 5.03 -22.59
C TYR A 219 4.42 5.95 -23.55
N LEU A 220 4.13 7.25 -23.53
CA LEU A 220 4.83 8.24 -24.35
C LEU A 220 6.32 8.34 -23.95
N ASN A 221 6.62 8.38 -22.64
CA ASN A 221 8.02 8.39 -22.17
C ASN A 221 8.76 7.11 -22.58
N LYS A 222 8.11 5.94 -22.44
CA LYS A 222 8.69 4.67 -22.87
C LYS A 222 8.91 4.62 -24.39
N ALA A 223 7.97 5.13 -25.17
CA ALA A 223 8.11 5.22 -26.63
C ALA A 223 9.25 6.17 -27.03
N TRP A 224 9.43 7.27 -26.27
CA TRP A 224 10.52 8.20 -26.47
C TRP A 224 11.89 7.57 -26.17
N GLU A 225 12.01 6.83 -25.07
CA GLU A 225 13.23 6.05 -24.75
C GLU A 225 13.59 5.04 -25.86
N LEU A 226 12.59 4.31 -26.38
CA LEU A 226 12.80 3.40 -27.52
C LEU A 226 13.28 4.13 -28.77
N HIS A 227 12.68 5.30 -29.07
CA HIS A 227 13.09 6.11 -30.21
C HIS A 227 14.55 6.60 -30.12
N GLU A 228 15.04 6.92 -28.91
CA GLU A 228 16.41 7.42 -28.72
C GLU A 228 17.47 6.30 -28.72
N HIS A 229 17.10 5.07 -28.33
CA HIS A 229 18.07 4.01 -28.01
C HIS A 229 17.95 2.75 -28.88
N GLU A 230 16.86 2.59 -29.62
CA GLU A 230 16.62 1.40 -30.45
C GLU A 230 16.39 1.75 -31.92
N ASP A 231 16.69 0.80 -32.81
CA ASP A 231 16.38 0.92 -34.24
C ASP A 231 14.89 0.65 -34.47
N ILE A 232 14.16 1.68 -34.93
CA ILE A 232 12.71 1.63 -35.21
C ILE A 232 12.40 1.69 -36.72
N GLU A 233 13.39 1.66 -37.62
CA GLU A 233 13.19 1.86 -39.06
C GLU A 233 12.27 0.80 -39.69
N LEU A 234 12.33 -0.44 -39.25
CA LEU A 234 11.42 -1.49 -39.71
C LEU A 234 9.98 -1.19 -39.31
N MET A 235 9.73 -0.77 -38.06
CA MET A 235 8.39 -0.40 -37.59
C MET A 235 7.85 0.83 -38.31
N LYS A 236 8.72 1.80 -38.56
CA LYS A 236 8.39 2.99 -39.34
C LYS A 236 7.97 2.65 -40.77
N SER A 237 8.67 1.72 -41.44
CA SER A 237 8.29 1.28 -42.79
C SER A 237 6.91 0.60 -42.82
N PHE A 238 6.55 -0.20 -41.81
CA PHE A 238 5.22 -0.79 -41.69
C PHE A 238 4.14 0.25 -41.50
N LEU A 239 4.40 1.25 -40.66
CA LEU A 239 3.47 2.35 -40.43
C LEU A 239 3.26 3.18 -41.68
N GLN A 240 4.34 3.55 -42.40
CA GLN A 240 4.28 4.32 -43.66
C GLN A 240 3.42 3.62 -44.70
N ARG A 241 3.65 2.32 -44.94
CA ARG A 241 2.84 1.53 -45.87
C ARG A 241 1.35 1.53 -45.48
N LYS A 242 1.06 1.29 -44.21
CA LYS A 242 -0.32 1.25 -43.72
C LYS A 242 -1.02 2.60 -43.86
N MET A 243 -0.31 3.67 -43.59
CA MET A 243 -0.84 5.05 -43.74
C MET A 243 -1.15 5.39 -45.21
N GLU A 244 -0.30 4.95 -46.15
CA GLU A 244 -0.52 5.12 -47.56
C GLU A 244 -1.75 4.31 -48.06
N GLU A 245 -1.90 3.07 -47.59
CA GLU A 245 -3.03 2.20 -47.91
C GLU A 245 -4.38 2.74 -47.43
N GLU A 246 -4.43 3.27 -46.21
CA GLU A 246 -5.66 3.72 -45.53
C GLU A 246 -5.92 5.24 -45.64
N GLY A 247 -4.94 5.99 -46.08
CA GLY A 247 -5.04 7.46 -46.21
C GLY A 247 -5.18 8.18 -44.88
N CYS A 248 -4.62 7.64 -43.77
CA CYS A 248 -4.70 8.24 -42.45
C CYS A 248 -3.43 9.05 -42.10
N ASP A 249 -3.61 10.06 -41.22
CA ASP A 249 -2.51 10.87 -40.69
C ASP A 249 -1.71 10.12 -39.60
N ALA A 250 -0.41 10.42 -39.51
CA ALA A 250 0.48 9.82 -38.52
C ALA A 250 0.05 10.10 -37.09
N LEU A 251 -0.46 11.29 -36.81
CA LEU A 251 -0.94 11.68 -35.48
C LEU A 251 -2.20 10.89 -35.09
N GLU A 252 -3.11 10.69 -36.05
CA GLU A 252 -4.33 9.91 -35.83
C GLU A 252 -3.99 8.44 -35.52
N LEU A 253 -3.08 7.85 -36.28
CA LEU A 253 -2.63 6.47 -36.04
C LEU A 253 -1.89 6.37 -34.69
N ALA A 254 -1.00 7.28 -34.36
CA ALA A 254 -0.31 7.33 -33.07
C ALA A 254 -1.30 7.50 -31.89
N ALA A 255 -2.32 8.35 -32.03
CA ALA A 255 -3.36 8.54 -31.03
C ALA A 255 -4.19 7.27 -30.84
N ALA A 256 -4.54 6.56 -31.91
CA ALA A 256 -5.22 5.27 -31.84
C ALA A 256 -4.39 4.18 -31.14
N MET A 257 -3.10 4.11 -31.48
CA MET A 257 -2.15 3.18 -30.83
C MET A 257 -2.00 3.49 -29.34
N LEU A 258 -1.88 4.76 -28.97
CA LEU A 258 -1.83 5.20 -27.58
C LEU A 258 -3.12 4.83 -26.85
N LYS A 259 -4.29 5.03 -27.47
CA LYS A 259 -5.58 4.66 -26.90
C LYS A 259 -5.69 3.16 -26.64
N LEU A 260 -5.19 2.29 -27.53
CA LEU A 260 -5.13 0.85 -27.33
C LEU A 260 -4.32 0.46 -26.07
N GLN A 261 -3.26 1.20 -25.76
CA GLN A 261 -2.42 0.96 -24.57
C GLN A 261 -3.04 1.50 -23.28
N VAL A 262 -3.66 2.65 -23.36
CA VAL A 262 -4.15 3.41 -22.17
C VAL A 262 -5.58 3.03 -21.80
N GLY A 263 -6.37 2.62 -22.78
CA GLY A 263 -7.81 2.35 -22.63
C GLY A 263 -8.65 3.63 -22.59
N ASP A 264 -9.87 3.50 -22.09
CA ASP A 264 -10.81 4.60 -21.95
C ASP A 264 -10.68 5.31 -20.59
N LYS A 265 -11.24 6.51 -20.51
CA LYS A 265 -11.39 7.24 -19.27
C LYS A 265 -12.33 6.46 -18.33
N GLY A 266 -11.82 6.02 -17.18
CA GLY A 266 -12.63 5.34 -16.17
C GLY A 266 -13.67 6.27 -15.52
N GLU A 267 -14.57 5.70 -14.74
CA GLU A 267 -15.60 6.44 -14.01
C GLU A 267 -15.01 7.31 -12.89
N GLU A 268 -15.69 8.39 -12.54
CA GLU A 268 -15.31 9.20 -11.37
C GLU A 268 -15.79 8.52 -10.08
N ILE A 269 -14.93 8.48 -9.05
CA ILE A 269 -15.25 7.97 -7.72
C ILE A 269 -15.59 9.17 -6.84
N ALA A 270 -16.81 9.18 -6.29
CA ALA A 270 -17.24 10.22 -5.37
C ALA A 270 -16.48 10.11 -4.02
N ALA A 271 -16.13 11.25 -3.44
CA ALA A 271 -15.60 11.27 -2.08
C ALA A 271 -16.69 10.83 -1.08
N ASP A 272 -16.28 10.18 0.02
CA ASP A 272 -17.18 9.86 1.13
C ASP A 272 -17.41 11.15 1.95
N GLU A 273 -18.37 11.96 1.54
CA GLU A 273 -18.75 13.19 2.25
C GLU A 273 -19.66 12.85 3.43
N TYR A 274 -19.19 13.11 4.64
CA TYR A 274 -20.04 13.08 5.83
C TYR A 274 -20.84 14.37 5.83
N THR A 275 -22.10 14.30 5.48
CA THR A 275 -23.05 15.37 5.78
C THR A 275 -23.29 15.33 7.29
N CYS A 276 -22.51 16.07 8.05
CA CYS A 276 -22.82 16.36 9.43
C CYS A 276 -24.13 17.18 9.37
N LEU A 277 -25.26 16.54 9.67
CA LEU A 277 -26.45 17.25 10.07
C LEU A 277 -26.07 17.93 11.39
N LEU A 278 -25.62 19.17 11.31
CA LEU A 278 -25.62 20.09 12.43
C LEU A 278 -27.08 20.15 12.87
N TYR A 279 -27.39 19.45 13.97
CA TYR A 279 -28.53 19.79 14.80
C TYR A 279 -28.26 21.20 15.33
N THR A 280 -28.68 22.20 14.59
CA THR A 280 -28.91 23.52 15.16
C THR A 280 -30.10 23.32 16.10
N SER A 281 -29.82 23.25 17.39
CA SER A 281 -30.86 23.41 18.42
C SER A 281 -31.26 24.87 18.44
N ASP A 282 -32.03 25.29 17.45
CA ASP A 282 -32.87 26.48 17.57
C ASP A 282 -34.17 26.07 18.26
N ALA A 283 -34.08 25.89 19.56
CA ALA A 283 -35.24 25.80 20.43
C ALA A 283 -34.87 26.25 21.87
N ALA A 284 -34.52 27.49 21.99
CA ALA A 284 -34.54 28.19 23.29
C ALA A 284 -34.52 29.70 23.06
N ASP A 285 -35.62 30.21 22.53
CA ASP A 285 -36.04 31.62 22.75
C ASP A 285 -37.50 31.75 22.33
N GLU A 286 -38.39 31.25 23.20
CA GLU A 286 -39.77 31.69 23.36
C GLU A 286 -40.29 31.13 24.69
N LEU A 287 -40.04 31.87 25.78
CA LEU A 287 -41.00 32.12 26.90
C LEU A 287 -40.36 33.07 27.91
#